data_02f8b9e8387706af16a52b3f0c8a2b23
#
_entry.id   02f8b9e8387706af16a52b3f0c8a2b23
#
_cell.length_a   1.000
_cell.length_b   1.000
_cell.length_c   1.000
_cell.angle_alpha   90.00
_cell.angle_beta   90.00
_cell.angle_gamma   90.00
#
_symmetry.space_group_name_H-M   'P 1'
#
loop_
_entity.id
_entity.type
_entity.pdbx_description
1 polymer ?
#
loop_
_entity_poly.entity_id
_entity_poly.type
_entity_poly.pdbx_seq_one_letter_code
_entity_poly.pdbx_strand_id
1 'polypeptide(L)'
;MADDPSPALLIIDMFSRFDFPGAQALVPAAERAARQIRRLRDHFDDHGWPVIYANDNFSDWKRDFRQQVEQCRRDGGPAGRIAELLSPLPDHYFVLKPKHSGFYATTLELLLSYLQARTLVITGVATENCVLFTAADAYLREFAVVVPPDGVASAHPDDHQAALGLMERGLKADLTPVAEVDFARLGR
;
A
#
# COMPACT_ATOMS: atom_id res chain seq x y z
N MET A 1 6.55 2.96 29.04
CA MET A 1 7.69 2.39 28.31
C MET A 1 7.57 2.99 26.91
N ALA A 2 8.61 3.59 26.35
CA ALA A 2 8.57 3.96 24.96
C ALA A 2 8.54 2.64 24.19
N ASP A 3 7.42 2.36 23.53
CA ASP A 3 7.35 1.22 22.63
C ASP A 3 8.43 1.41 21.54
N ASP A 4 9.16 0.36 21.23
CA ASP A 4 10.13 0.38 20.13
C ASP A 4 9.39 0.81 18.84
N PRO A 5 10.03 1.61 17.96
CA PRO A 5 9.37 2.09 16.75
C PRO A 5 8.91 0.91 15.90
N SER A 6 7.60 0.78 15.72
CA SER A 6 7.03 -0.29 14.90
C SER A 6 7.03 0.08 13.41
N PRO A 7 7.19 -0.90 12.49
CA PRO A 7 6.95 -0.64 11.08
C PRO A 7 5.46 -0.36 10.84
N ALA A 8 5.14 0.33 9.73
CA ALA A 8 3.76 0.50 9.28
C ALA A 8 3.59 -0.10 7.88
N LEU A 9 2.51 -0.86 7.67
CA LEU A 9 2.13 -1.37 6.36
C LEU A 9 1.23 -0.35 5.65
N LEU A 10 1.67 0.12 4.48
CA LEU A 10 0.86 0.94 3.57
C LEU A 10 0.30 0.07 2.45
N ILE A 11 -1.03 0.05 2.31
CA ILE A 11 -1.74 -0.64 1.23
C ILE A 11 -2.34 0.44 0.31
N ILE A 12 -1.76 0.61 -0.89
CA ILE A 12 -2.05 1.72 -1.77
C ILE A 12 -3.00 1.30 -2.90
N ASP A 13 -4.12 2.02 -3.06
CA ASP A 13 -5.07 1.97 -4.18
C ASP A 13 -5.64 0.58 -4.53
N MET A 14 -5.68 -0.33 -3.58
CA MET A 14 -6.23 -1.66 -3.79
C MET A 14 -7.77 -1.69 -3.88
N PHE A 15 -8.44 -0.67 -3.36
CA PHE A 15 -9.89 -0.53 -3.52
C PHE A 15 -10.22 0.35 -4.72
N SER A 16 -10.23 -0.28 -5.88
CA SER A 16 -10.57 0.29 -7.18
C SER A 16 -11.65 -0.52 -7.86
N ARG A 17 -12.52 0.12 -8.63
CA ARG A 17 -13.50 -0.54 -9.48
C ARG A 17 -12.87 -1.16 -10.73
N PHE A 18 -11.63 -0.80 -11.03
CA PHE A 18 -10.92 -1.19 -12.25
C PHE A 18 -11.71 -0.87 -13.53
N ASP A 19 -12.40 0.28 -13.54
CA ASP A 19 -13.25 0.76 -14.65
C ASP A 19 -12.59 1.89 -15.48
N PHE A 20 -11.28 2.06 -15.35
CA PHE A 20 -10.48 3.00 -16.10
C PHE A 20 -9.79 2.33 -17.32
N PRO A 21 -9.39 3.12 -18.34
CA PRO A 21 -8.67 2.58 -19.51
C PRO A 21 -7.40 1.82 -19.10
N GLY A 22 -7.22 0.61 -19.62
CA GLY A 22 -6.06 -0.24 -19.33
C GLY A 22 -6.18 -1.07 -18.03
N ALA A 23 -7.21 -0.89 -17.23
CA ALA A 23 -7.40 -1.63 -15.96
C ALA A 23 -7.35 -3.15 -16.14
N GLN A 24 -7.86 -3.68 -17.26
CA GLN A 24 -7.87 -5.12 -17.55
C GLN A 24 -6.48 -5.76 -17.57
N ALA A 25 -5.46 -5.00 -17.97
CA ALA A 25 -4.07 -5.47 -17.93
C ALA A 25 -3.51 -5.50 -16.49
N LEU A 26 -3.96 -4.59 -15.62
CA LEU A 26 -3.53 -4.52 -14.22
C LEU A 26 -4.16 -5.60 -13.35
N VAL A 27 -5.42 -5.95 -13.58
CA VAL A 27 -6.22 -6.84 -12.71
C VAL A 27 -5.51 -8.14 -12.33
N PRO A 28 -4.95 -8.95 -13.26
CA PRO A 28 -4.33 -10.22 -12.88
C PRO A 28 -3.10 -10.04 -11.96
N ALA A 29 -2.34 -8.95 -12.15
CA ALA A 29 -1.20 -8.63 -11.31
C ALA A 29 -1.65 -8.11 -9.94
N ALA A 30 -2.67 -7.24 -9.90
CA ALA A 30 -3.25 -6.72 -8.66
C ALA A 30 -3.84 -7.85 -7.78
N GLU A 31 -4.50 -8.84 -8.37
CA GLU A 31 -5.00 -10.00 -7.61
C GLU A 31 -3.88 -10.87 -7.05
N ARG A 32 -2.75 -11.01 -7.76
CA ARG A 32 -1.57 -11.70 -7.22
C ARG A 32 -0.97 -10.92 -6.06
N ALA A 33 -0.76 -9.62 -6.24
CA ALA A 33 -0.27 -8.74 -5.18
C ALA A 33 -1.20 -8.75 -3.96
N ALA A 34 -2.52 -8.71 -4.14
CA ALA A 34 -3.49 -8.75 -3.04
C ALA A 34 -3.31 -9.98 -2.14
N ARG A 35 -2.97 -11.15 -2.70
CA ARG A 35 -2.68 -12.35 -1.90
C ARG A 35 -1.43 -12.22 -1.04
N GLN A 36 -0.39 -11.55 -1.54
CA GLN A 36 0.83 -11.29 -0.78
C GLN A 36 0.61 -10.21 0.28
N ILE A 37 -0.11 -9.15 -0.10
CA ILE A 37 -0.51 -8.09 0.84
C ILE A 37 -1.32 -8.67 1.99
N ARG A 38 -2.22 -9.63 1.72
CA ARG A 38 -2.99 -10.31 2.75
C ARG A 38 -2.08 -11.01 3.77
N ARG A 39 -1.02 -11.71 3.32
CA ARG A 39 -0.04 -12.37 4.21
C ARG A 39 0.72 -11.36 5.07
N LEU A 40 1.18 -10.25 4.47
CA LEU A 40 1.80 -9.16 5.22
C LEU A 40 0.85 -8.58 6.25
N ARG A 41 -0.38 -8.27 5.85
CA ARG A 41 -1.39 -7.71 6.75
C ARG A 41 -1.66 -8.62 7.94
N ASP A 42 -1.90 -9.90 7.70
CA ASP A 42 -2.15 -10.87 8.78
C ASP A 42 -0.96 -10.93 9.75
N HIS A 43 0.28 -10.84 9.23
CA HIS A 43 1.47 -10.79 10.09
C HIS A 43 1.55 -9.48 10.91
N PHE A 44 1.21 -8.33 10.30
CA PHE A 44 1.16 -7.04 11.00
C PHE A 44 0.08 -7.05 12.10
N ASP A 45 -1.08 -7.62 11.80
CA ASP A 45 -2.19 -7.78 12.76
C ASP A 45 -1.78 -8.65 13.97
N ASP A 46 -1.10 -9.79 13.71
CA ASP A 46 -0.60 -10.69 14.76
C ASP A 46 0.42 -10.01 15.70
N HIS A 47 1.13 -8.98 15.23
CA HIS A 47 2.11 -8.21 16.02
C HIS A 47 1.54 -6.89 16.58
N GLY A 48 0.29 -6.55 16.28
CA GLY A 48 -0.31 -5.27 16.65
C GLY A 48 0.35 -4.08 15.96
N TRP A 49 0.98 -4.28 14.81
CA TRP A 49 1.61 -3.22 14.01
C TRP A 49 0.60 -2.49 13.12
N PRO A 50 0.80 -1.19 12.88
CA PRO A 50 -0.15 -0.39 12.12
C PRO A 50 -0.33 -0.87 10.67
N VAL A 51 -1.59 -1.03 10.26
CA VAL A 51 -1.99 -1.23 8.87
C VAL A 51 -2.77 -0.01 8.40
N ILE A 52 -2.33 0.61 7.31
CA ILE A 52 -2.87 1.86 6.79
C ILE A 52 -3.25 1.68 5.32
N TYR A 53 -4.51 1.88 5.00
CA TYR A 53 -4.99 1.93 3.62
C TYR A 53 -4.90 3.36 3.10
N ALA A 54 -4.07 3.60 2.09
CA ALA A 54 -3.95 4.88 1.41
C ALA A 54 -4.58 4.76 0.01
N ASN A 55 -5.81 5.25 -0.14
CA ASN A 55 -6.56 5.02 -1.36
C ASN A 55 -6.97 6.32 -2.03
N ASP A 56 -6.91 6.34 -3.37
CA ASP A 56 -7.37 7.49 -4.17
C ASP A 56 -8.85 7.74 -3.93
N ASN A 57 -9.24 9.00 -3.86
CA ASN A 57 -10.64 9.39 -3.73
C ASN A 57 -11.40 9.37 -5.08
N PHE A 58 -10.69 9.09 -6.20
CA PHE A 58 -11.22 9.06 -7.57
C PHE A 58 -12.04 10.32 -7.93
N SER A 59 -11.64 11.48 -7.39
CA SER A 59 -12.35 12.75 -7.51
C SER A 59 -13.77 12.76 -6.91
N ASP A 60 -14.15 11.76 -6.14
CA ASP A 60 -15.40 11.72 -5.39
C ASP A 60 -15.19 12.23 -3.95
N TRP A 61 -15.27 13.54 -3.79
CA TRP A 61 -15.08 14.23 -2.51
C TRP A 61 -16.19 14.02 -1.47
N LYS A 62 -17.25 13.28 -1.85
CA LYS A 62 -18.39 13.03 -0.96
C LYS A 62 -18.36 11.64 -0.35
N ARG A 63 -17.55 10.75 -0.90
CA ARG A 63 -17.46 9.36 -0.47
C ARG A 63 -16.33 9.19 0.55
N ASP A 64 -16.62 8.46 1.62
CA ASP A 64 -15.59 8.03 2.55
C ASP A 64 -14.95 6.68 2.13
N PHE A 65 -13.88 6.31 2.81
CA PHE A 65 -13.14 5.08 2.51
C PHE A 65 -14.01 3.81 2.68
N ARG A 66 -14.86 3.75 3.71
CA ARG A 66 -15.72 2.57 3.98
C ARG A 66 -16.75 2.40 2.87
N GLN A 67 -17.32 3.48 2.42
CA GLN A 67 -18.25 3.47 1.29
C GLN A 67 -17.56 3.01 -0.01
N GLN A 68 -16.29 3.34 -0.19
CA GLN A 68 -15.50 2.89 -1.34
C GLN A 68 -15.23 1.37 -1.28
N VAL A 69 -14.83 0.84 -0.14
CA VAL A 69 -14.67 -0.61 0.08
C VAL A 69 -15.98 -1.35 -0.20
N GLU A 70 -17.09 -0.86 0.35
CA GLU A 70 -18.39 -1.46 0.17
C GLU A 70 -18.87 -1.40 -1.28
N GLN A 71 -18.52 -0.33 -2.01
CA GLN A 71 -18.81 -0.24 -3.45
C GLN A 71 -18.04 -1.32 -4.23
N CYS A 72 -16.74 -1.51 -3.95
CA CYS A 72 -15.96 -2.57 -4.59
C CYS A 72 -16.57 -3.97 -4.34
N ARG A 73 -17.05 -4.23 -3.12
CA ARG A 73 -17.73 -5.48 -2.80
C ARG A 73 -19.00 -5.68 -3.61
N ARG A 74 -19.85 -4.64 -3.72
CA ARG A 74 -21.11 -4.69 -4.49
C ARG A 74 -20.88 -4.86 -5.99
N ASP A 75 -19.87 -4.22 -6.53
CA ASP A 75 -19.51 -4.34 -7.95
C ASP A 75 -19.07 -5.77 -8.30
N GLY A 76 -18.58 -6.53 -7.31
CA GLY A 76 -18.15 -7.91 -7.50
C GLY A 76 -16.93 -8.03 -8.43
N GLY A 77 -16.82 -9.14 -9.13
CA GLY A 77 -15.71 -9.37 -10.05
C GLY A 77 -14.32 -9.22 -9.39
N PRO A 78 -13.30 -8.67 -10.08
CA PRO A 78 -11.98 -8.45 -9.52
C PRO A 78 -11.98 -7.48 -8.34
N ALA A 79 -12.74 -6.38 -8.43
CA ALA A 79 -12.87 -5.40 -7.35
C ALA A 79 -13.40 -6.04 -6.06
N GLY A 80 -14.47 -6.86 -6.19
CA GLY A 80 -15.06 -7.58 -5.06
C GLY A 80 -14.09 -8.58 -4.44
N ARG A 81 -13.41 -9.40 -5.27
CA ARG A 81 -12.42 -10.38 -4.76
C ARG A 81 -11.28 -9.73 -4.00
N ILE A 82 -10.74 -8.62 -4.50
CA ILE A 82 -9.70 -7.86 -3.80
C ILE A 82 -10.25 -7.25 -2.50
N ALA A 83 -11.45 -6.66 -2.54
CA ALA A 83 -12.07 -6.06 -1.37
C ALA A 83 -12.40 -7.08 -0.26
N GLU A 84 -12.78 -8.29 -0.62
CA GLU A 84 -12.97 -9.39 0.34
C GLU A 84 -11.64 -9.82 0.96
N LEU A 85 -10.62 -10.03 0.12
CA LEU A 85 -9.30 -10.49 0.53
C LEU A 85 -8.60 -9.49 1.47
N LEU A 86 -8.70 -8.20 1.16
CA LEU A 86 -8.06 -7.11 1.89
C LEU A 86 -9.01 -6.34 2.82
N SER A 87 -10.13 -6.95 3.20
CA SER A 87 -11.15 -6.34 4.05
C SER A 87 -10.52 -5.66 5.28
N PRO A 88 -10.72 -4.34 5.47
CA PRO A 88 -10.17 -3.65 6.63
C PRO A 88 -10.76 -4.17 7.94
N LEU A 89 -9.92 -4.28 8.97
CA LEU A 89 -10.34 -4.57 10.34
C LEU A 89 -10.65 -3.26 11.10
N PRO A 90 -11.34 -3.32 12.26
CA PRO A 90 -11.72 -2.13 13.02
C PRO A 90 -10.53 -1.24 13.45
N ASP A 91 -9.39 -1.85 13.73
CA ASP A 91 -8.17 -1.17 14.21
C ASP A 91 -7.27 -0.66 13.07
N HIS A 92 -7.66 -0.88 11.80
CA HIS A 92 -6.91 -0.39 10.66
C HIS A 92 -7.19 1.09 10.40
N TYR A 93 -6.15 1.79 9.99
CA TYR A 93 -6.19 3.19 9.61
C TYR A 93 -6.47 3.35 8.11
N PHE A 94 -6.95 4.53 7.72
CA PHE A 94 -7.13 4.86 6.32
C PHE A 94 -6.86 6.34 6.04
N VAL A 95 -6.41 6.60 4.84
CA VAL A 95 -6.16 7.94 4.30
C VAL A 95 -6.71 7.99 2.88
N LEU A 96 -7.55 8.97 2.58
CA LEU A 96 -7.94 9.26 1.20
C LEU A 96 -6.98 10.29 0.61
N LYS A 97 -6.37 9.93 -0.51
CA LYS A 97 -5.39 10.77 -1.21
C LYS A 97 -5.98 11.35 -2.49
N PRO A 98 -5.72 12.63 -2.81
CA PRO A 98 -6.24 13.26 -4.02
C PRO A 98 -5.31 13.10 -5.23
N LYS A 99 -4.10 12.59 -5.05
CA LYS A 99 -3.04 12.43 -6.05
C LYS A 99 -2.23 11.14 -5.80
N HIS A 100 -1.24 10.88 -6.65
CA HIS A 100 -0.46 9.64 -6.61
C HIS A 100 0.19 9.35 -5.25
N SER A 101 0.90 10.32 -4.67
CA SER A 101 1.54 10.09 -3.37
C SER A 101 0.53 10.06 -2.22
N GLY A 102 0.69 9.07 -1.34
CA GLY A 102 -0.04 8.99 -0.08
C GLY A 102 0.20 10.15 0.87
N PHE A 103 1.32 10.88 0.70
CA PHE A 103 1.66 12.04 1.54
C PHE A 103 1.08 13.35 1.01
N TYR A 104 0.80 13.44 -0.31
CA TYR A 104 0.40 14.70 -0.92
C TYR A 104 -0.99 15.16 -0.46
N ALA A 105 -1.03 16.27 0.27
CA ALA A 105 -2.26 16.89 0.78
C ALA A 105 -3.14 15.91 1.61
N THR A 106 -2.50 15.05 2.41
CA THR A 106 -3.16 14.10 3.31
C THR A 106 -2.65 14.24 4.74
N THR A 107 -3.27 13.50 5.65
CA THR A 107 -2.84 13.40 7.06
C THR A 107 -1.85 12.26 7.32
N LEU A 108 -1.33 11.58 6.28
CA LEU A 108 -0.49 10.38 6.45
C LEU A 108 0.75 10.65 7.31
N GLU A 109 1.46 11.76 7.06
CA GLU A 109 2.66 12.11 7.82
C GLU A 109 2.38 12.31 9.32
N LEU A 110 1.26 12.98 9.64
CA LEU A 110 0.83 13.17 11.03
C LEU A 110 0.44 11.85 11.69
N LEU A 111 -0.25 10.96 10.94
CA LEU A 111 -0.61 9.63 11.41
C LEU A 111 0.64 8.78 11.70
N LEU A 112 1.60 8.74 10.79
CA LEU A 112 2.85 8.00 10.95
C LEU A 112 3.67 8.53 12.14
N SER A 113 3.68 9.85 12.34
CA SER A 113 4.31 10.46 13.51
C SER A 113 3.60 10.06 14.81
N TYR A 114 2.28 10.06 14.82
CA TYR A 114 1.49 9.60 15.98
C TYR A 114 1.76 8.13 16.30
N LEU A 115 1.89 7.28 15.29
CA LEU A 115 2.19 5.85 15.40
C LEU A 115 3.69 5.57 15.67
N GLN A 116 4.53 6.60 15.69
CA GLN A 116 5.99 6.49 15.86
C GLN A 116 6.67 5.57 14.84
N ALA A 117 6.06 5.38 13.66
CA ALA A 117 6.60 4.55 12.60
C ALA A 117 7.91 5.14 12.04
N ARG A 118 8.89 4.28 11.76
CA ARG A 118 10.18 4.63 11.14
C ARG A 118 10.44 3.85 9.87
N THR A 119 9.83 2.70 9.74
CA THR A 119 9.92 1.83 8.57
C THR A 119 8.55 1.72 7.92
N LEU A 120 8.48 1.91 6.60
CA LEU A 120 7.26 1.77 5.83
C LEU A 120 7.39 0.59 4.87
N VAL A 121 6.51 -0.40 5.03
CA VAL A 121 6.33 -1.47 4.05
C VAL A 121 5.23 -1.02 3.09
N ILE A 122 5.62 -0.66 1.87
CA ILE A 122 4.73 -0.05 0.86
C ILE A 122 4.30 -1.10 -0.15
N THR A 123 3.00 -1.26 -0.32
CA THR A 123 2.37 -2.25 -1.19
C THR A 123 1.23 -1.65 -2.00
N GLY A 124 0.71 -2.38 -2.99
CA GLY A 124 -0.47 -1.96 -3.77
C GLY A 124 -0.18 -1.61 -5.22
N VAL A 125 -0.94 -0.67 -5.77
CA VAL A 125 -0.94 -0.34 -7.21
C VAL A 125 -0.94 1.18 -7.46
N ALA A 126 -0.47 1.66 -8.64
CA ALA A 126 0.42 0.94 -9.55
C ALA A 126 1.87 1.20 -9.15
N THR A 127 2.76 0.20 -9.38
CA THR A 127 4.17 0.25 -8.96
C THR A 127 4.87 1.53 -9.45
N GLU A 128 4.70 1.88 -10.71
CA GLU A 128 5.33 3.03 -11.37
C GLU A 128 4.67 4.38 -11.04
N ASN A 129 3.54 4.37 -10.37
CA ASN A 129 2.78 5.58 -10.04
C ASN A 129 2.64 5.75 -8.52
N CYS A 130 1.49 5.39 -7.96
CA CYS A 130 1.16 5.70 -6.56
C CYS A 130 2.15 5.07 -5.57
N VAL A 131 2.65 3.86 -5.85
CA VAL A 131 3.69 3.21 -5.03
C VAL A 131 5.00 3.99 -5.11
N LEU A 132 5.53 4.24 -6.32
CA LEU A 132 6.79 4.96 -6.53
C LEU A 132 6.75 6.36 -5.92
N PHE A 133 5.68 7.14 -6.18
CA PHE A 133 5.58 8.51 -5.64
C PHE A 133 5.48 8.51 -4.11
N THR A 134 4.76 7.54 -3.52
CA THR A 134 4.69 7.41 -2.06
C THR A 134 6.03 6.98 -1.47
N ALA A 135 6.75 6.06 -2.11
CA ALA A 135 8.08 5.63 -1.68
C ALA A 135 9.11 6.77 -1.75
N ALA A 136 9.04 7.60 -2.80
CA ALA A 136 9.91 8.78 -2.94
C ALA A 136 9.63 9.81 -1.84
N ASP A 137 8.37 10.10 -1.57
CA ASP A 137 7.98 11.01 -0.49
C ASP A 137 8.35 10.47 0.90
N ALA A 138 8.25 9.14 1.12
CA ALA A 138 8.70 8.49 2.34
C ALA A 138 10.21 8.62 2.53
N TYR A 139 10.99 8.35 1.48
CA TYR A 139 12.45 8.50 1.50
C TYR A 139 12.89 9.94 1.82
N LEU A 140 12.24 10.95 1.21
CA LEU A 140 12.55 12.37 1.48
C LEU A 140 12.22 12.79 2.93
N ARG A 141 11.39 12.01 3.63
CA ARG A 141 11.02 12.18 5.05
C ARG A 141 11.80 11.26 5.98
N GLU A 142 12.86 10.66 5.46
CA GLU A 142 13.79 9.81 6.23
C GLU A 142 13.18 8.51 6.79
N PHE A 143 12.08 8.03 6.21
CA PHE A 143 11.60 6.69 6.50
C PHE A 143 12.50 5.62 5.84
N ALA A 144 12.74 4.52 6.54
CA ALA A 144 13.22 3.31 5.90
C ALA A 144 12.10 2.73 5.02
N VAL A 145 12.40 2.45 3.76
CA VAL A 145 11.40 2.03 2.75
C VAL A 145 11.63 0.57 2.37
N VAL A 146 10.59 -0.23 2.50
CA VAL A 146 10.54 -1.63 2.05
C VAL A 146 9.43 -1.75 1.02
N VAL A 147 9.73 -2.27 -0.16
CA VAL A 147 8.76 -2.46 -1.25
C VAL A 147 8.86 -3.89 -1.76
N PRO A 148 8.13 -4.84 -1.18
CA PRO A 148 8.12 -6.21 -1.65
C PRO A 148 7.64 -6.28 -3.11
N PRO A 149 8.45 -6.79 -4.06
CA PRO A 149 8.11 -6.76 -5.49
C PRO A 149 6.87 -7.58 -5.84
N ASP A 150 6.57 -8.60 -5.04
CA ASP A 150 5.36 -9.43 -5.16
C ASP A 150 4.15 -8.86 -4.40
N GLY A 151 4.35 -7.81 -3.59
CA GLY A 151 3.32 -7.03 -2.91
C GLY A 151 2.85 -5.79 -3.69
N VAL A 152 3.44 -5.51 -4.86
CA VAL A 152 3.07 -4.38 -5.73
C VAL A 152 2.76 -4.87 -7.15
N ALA A 153 2.00 -4.09 -7.93
CA ALA A 153 1.62 -4.50 -9.28
C ALA A 153 1.53 -3.31 -10.24
N SER A 154 1.81 -3.61 -11.52
CA SER A 154 1.65 -2.72 -12.66
C SER A 154 0.89 -3.44 -13.79
N ALA A 155 0.29 -2.65 -14.68
CA ALA A 155 -0.31 -3.17 -15.91
C ALA A 155 0.75 -3.70 -16.90
N HIS A 156 1.96 -3.13 -16.85
CA HIS A 156 3.06 -3.43 -17.77
C HIS A 156 4.28 -3.96 -16.98
N PRO A 157 4.77 -5.17 -17.28
CA PRO A 157 5.94 -5.74 -16.60
C PRO A 157 7.20 -4.87 -16.67
N ASP A 158 7.43 -4.22 -17.81
CA ASP A 158 8.61 -3.37 -18.00
C ASP A 158 8.57 -2.12 -17.11
N ASP A 159 7.39 -1.48 -16.99
CA ASP A 159 7.19 -0.34 -16.09
C ASP A 159 7.37 -0.75 -14.62
N HIS A 160 6.85 -1.93 -14.26
CA HIS A 160 7.04 -2.51 -12.93
C HIS A 160 8.53 -2.69 -12.61
N GLN A 161 9.30 -3.32 -13.48
CA GLN A 161 10.74 -3.55 -13.27
C GLN A 161 11.53 -2.25 -13.24
N ALA A 162 11.22 -1.29 -14.14
CA ALA A 162 11.87 0.01 -14.17
C ALA A 162 11.64 0.79 -12.85
N ALA A 163 10.40 0.80 -12.35
CA ALA A 163 10.05 1.47 -11.09
C ALA A 163 10.74 0.81 -9.89
N LEU A 164 10.75 -0.52 -9.80
CA LEU A 164 11.47 -1.25 -8.74
C LEU A 164 12.97 -0.91 -8.75
N GLY A 165 13.61 -0.98 -9.92
CA GLY A 165 15.02 -0.63 -10.05
C GLY A 165 15.34 0.83 -9.71
N LEU A 166 14.39 1.76 -9.94
CA LEU A 166 14.54 3.16 -9.52
C LEU A 166 14.43 3.28 -7.99
N MET A 167 13.46 2.60 -7.37
CA MET A 167 13.30 2.61 -5.91
C MET A 167 14.49 2.00 -5.19
N GLU A 168 15.02 0.88 -5.68
CA GLU A 168 16.21 0.24 -5.12
C GLU A 168 17.43 1.17 -5.15
N ARG A 169 17.80 1.67 -6.35
CA ARG A 169 19.02 2.47 -6.52
C ARG A 169 18.88 3.91 -6.02
N GLY A 170 17.73 4.54 -6.29
CA GLY A 170 17.51 5.96 -6.02
C GLY A 170 17.01 6.25 -4.61
N LEU A 171 16.15 5.37 -4.08
CA LEU A 171 15.52 5.54 -2.77
C LEU A 171 16.08 4.57 -1.71
N LYS A 172 17.02 3.70 -2.09
CA LYS A 172 17.59 2.66 -1.20
C LYS A 172 16.49 1.76 -0.59
N ALA A 173 15.41 1.55 -1.33
CA ALA A 173 14.32 0.69 -0.89
C ALA A 173 14.80 -0.77 -0.81
N ASP A 174 14.39 -1.45 0.26
CA ASP A 174 14.55 -2.89 0.38
C ASP A 174 13.47 -3.58 -0.47
N LEU A 175 13.88 -4.39 -1.44
CA LEU A 175 13.00 -5.13 -2.35
C LEU A 175 12.91 -6.63 -1.98
N THR A 176 13.00 -6.95 -0.70
CA THR A 176 12.85 -8.34 -0.24
C THR A 176 11.41 -8.83 -0.49
N PRO A 177 11.20 -9.97 -1.21
CA PRO A 177 9.88 -10.54 -1.42
C PRO A 177 9.17 -10.89 -0.10
N VAL A 178 7.83 -10.86 -0.09
CA VAL A 178 7.00 -11.06 1.12
C VAL A 178 7.39 -12.30 1.92
N ALA A 179 7.68 -13.41 1.23
CA ALA A 179 8.03 -14.68 1.89
C ALA A 179 9.41 -14.66 2.59
N GLU A 180 10.26 -13.67 2.28
CA GLU A 180 11.63 -13.54 2.76
C GLU A 180 11.82 -12.35 3.71
N VAL A 181 10.78 -11.57 3.96
CA VAL A 181 10.83 -10.40 4.86
C VAL A 181 11.20 -10.86 6.28
N ASP A 182 12.31 -10.33 6.78
CA ASP A 182 12.71 -10.52 8.19
C ASP A 182 11.96 -9.53 9.08
N PHE A 183 10.82 -9.95 9.59
CA PHE A 183 9.97 -9.13 10.45
C PHE A 183 10.64 -8.72 11.76
N ALA A 184 11.55 -9.57 12.30
CA ALA A 184 12.29 -9.22 13.51
C ALA A 184 13.25 -8.03 13.28
N ARG A 185 13.68 -7.82 12.03
CA ARG A 185 14.51 -6.68 11.62
C ARG A 185 13.70 -5.43 11.35
N LEU A 186 12.45 -5.56 10.87
CA LEU A 186 11.58 -4.42 10.61
C LEU A 186 11.19 -3.65 11.87
N GLY A 187 11.06 -4.34 13.01
CA GLY A 187 10.68 -3.78 14.29
C GLY A 187 11.83 -3.21 15.14
N ARG A 188 13.03 -2.94 14.55
CA ARG A 188 14.20 -2.42 15.27
C ARG A 188 14.59 -1.01 14.88
#